data_bd95b4d79f617443080f8cadab6c72c0
#
_entry.id   bd95b4d79f617443080f8cadab6c72c0
#
_cell.length_a   1.000
_cell.length_b   1.000
_cell.length_c   1.000
_cell.angle_alpha   90.00
_cell.angle_beta   90.00
_cell.angle_gamma   90.00
#
_symmetry.space_group_name_H-M   'P 1'
#
loop_
_entity.id
_entity.type
_entity.pdbx_description
1 polymer ?
#
loop_
_entity_poly.entity_id
_entity_poly.type
_entity_poly.pdbx_seq_one_letter_code
_entity_poly.pdbx_strand_id
1 'polypeptide(L)'
;KNKADWAEDVIVKSACGLGAGLVLSALLWFLTVGLIARYKDRSFKGEVRTLFKRRDEVPYEAVLTTCSVLIVLGCLIGALWPYYHVMGTDQTGNDVLYQAFKSVRTALVIGTLATLTTLPFAVVLGICAGFFKGWVDDLIQYLYTTLSSIPSVLLIAASVLMIQVFIDSHPGMYATGIERADLRLFMLSIIIGLTGWATLARLLRAETLKISQLDYIQAARAFGLGPFKIMKRHVLPNVIHIILIVAVLDFSGIVLYEAVLSYVGVGVDPTTHSFG
;
A
#
# COMPACT_ATOMS: atom_id res chain seq x y z
N LYS A 1 -2.71 5.18 -41.69
CA LYS A 1 -1.27 4.90 -41.93
C LYS A 1 -1.14 3.47 -42.46
N ASN A 2 -0.33 3.27 -43.50
CA ASN A 2 -0.07 1.93 -44.06
C ASN A 2 0.61 1.04 -43.01
N LYS A 3 0.31 -0.27 -43.04
CA LYS A 3 0.90 -1.25 -42.08
C LYS A 3 2.44 -1.31 -42.14
N ALA A 4 3.06 -0.97 -43.25
CA ALA A 4 4.51 -0.94 -43.42
C ALA A 4 5.15 0.24 -42.66
N ASP A 5 4.54 1.44 -42.73
CA ASP A 5 5.05 2.65 -42.07
C ASP A 5 4.95 2.57 -40.54
N TRP A 6 4.04 1.73 -40.01
CA TRP A 6 3.88 1.53 -38.58
C TRP A 6 5.09 0.84 -37.91
N ALA A 7 5.64 -0.20 -38.55
CA ALA A 7 6.76 -0.95 -37.99
C ALA A 7 8.02 -0.11 -37.94
N GLU A 8 8.30 0.68 -39.00
CA GLU A 8 9.45 1.58 -39.04
C GLU A 8 9.33 2.70 -37.98
N ASP A 9 8.16 3.30 -37.83
CA ASP A 9 7.91 4.37 -36.83
C ASP A 9 8.11 3.83 -35.39
N VAL A 10 7.62 2.63 -35.07
CA VAL A 10 7.83 1.98 -33.76
C VAL A 10 9.31 1.70 -33.52
N ILE A 11 10.04 1.18 -34.52
CA ILE A 11 11.48 0.88 -34.40
C ILE A 11 12.26 2.15 -34.14
N VAL A 12 12.02 3.22 -34.90
CA VAL A 12 12.71 4.50 -34.73
C VAL A 12 12.45 5.11 -33.35
N LYS A 13 11.20 5.15 -32.90
CA LYS A 13 10.84 5.69 -31.59
C LYS A 13 11.42 4.85 -30.44
N SER A 14 11.37 3.53 -30.59
CA SER A 14 11.98 2.62 -29.62
C SER A 14 13.50 2.80 -29.54
N ALA A 15 14.17 2.96 -30.69
CA ALA A 15 15.61 3.23 -30.74
C ALA A 15 15.95 4.59 -30.09
N CYS A 16 15.16 5.63 -30.32
CA CYS A 16 15.32 6.91 -29.65
C CYS A 16 15.14 6.80 -28.13
N GLY A 17 14.10 6.08 -27.66
CA GLY A 17 13.85 5.84 -26.24
C GLY A 17 14.98 5.07 -25.57
N LEU A 18 15.46 3.99 -26.21
CA LEU A 18 16.60 3.21 -25.75
C LEU A 18 17.88 4.07 -25.72
N GLY A 19 18.14 4.85 -26.76
CA GLY A 19 19.31 5.74 -26.80
C GLY A 19 19.28 6.79 -25.69
N ALA A 20 18.16 7.44 -25.46
CA ALA A 20 17.99 8.40 -24.36
C ALA A 20 18.16 7.72 -22.98
N GLY A 21 17.59 6.53 -22.80
CA GLY A 21 17.73 5.76 -21.56
C GLY A 21 19.16 5.34 -21.28
N LEU A 22 19.91 4.91 -22.30
CA LEU A 22 21.33 4.57 -22.16
C LEU A 22 22.20 5.78 -21.81
N VAL A 23 21.93 6.95 -22.43
CA VAL A 23 22.64 8.19 -22.12
C VAL A 23 22.37 8.62 -20.67
N LEU A 24 21.11 8.62 -20.24
CA LEU A 24 20.74 8.97 -18.86
C LEU A 24 21.32 7.99 -17.84
N SER A 25 21.31 6.70 -18.14
CA SER A 25 21.92 5.69 -17.26
C SER A 25 23.43 5.86 -17.16
N ALA A 26 24.12 6.15 -18.28
CA ALA A 26 25.55 6.45 -18.28
C ALA A 26 25.89 7.71 -17.47
N LEU A 27 25.07 8.76 -17.57
CA LEU A 27 25.20 9.96 -16.75
C LEU A 27 25.00 9.67 -15.26
N LEU A 28 24.00 8.85 -14.91
CA LEU A 28 23.77 8.42 -13.53
C LEU A 28 25.01 7.68 -12.98
N TRP A 29 25.56 6.73 -13.74
CA TRP A 29 26.78 6.01 -13.35
C TRP A 29 27.94 6.97 -13.17
N PHE A 30 28.17 7.88 -14.11
CA PHE A 30 29.27 8.82 -14.04
C PHE A 30 29.16 9.74 -12.82
N LEU A 31 27.97 10.29 -12.54
CA LEU A 31 27.72 11.16 -11.40
C LEU A 31 27.87 10.42 -10.07
N THR A 32 27.28 9.24 -9.93
CA THR A 32 27.36 8.46 -8.69
C THR A 32 28.76 7.96 -8.39
N VAL A 33 29.45 7.42 -9.38
CA VAL A 33 30.87 7.00 -9.24
C VAL A 33 31.75 8.20 -8.92
N GLY A 34 31.53 9.35 -9.56
CA GLY A 34 32.26 10.58 -9.28
C GLY A 34 32.04 11.11 -7.86
N LEU A 35 30.81 11.07 -7.36
CA LEU A 35 30.47 11.45 -5.99
C LEU A 35 31.10 10.49 -4.96
N ILE A 36 31.04 9.18 -5.19
CA ILE A 36 31.62 8.16 -4.31
C ILE A 36 33.15 8.29 -4.29
N ALA A 37 33.78 8.47 -5.47
CA ALA A 37 35.22 8.65 -5.58
C ALA A 37 35.69 9.90 -4.81
N ARG A 38 34.93 11.00 -4.90
CA ARG A 38 35.21 12.25 -4.17
C ARG A 38 35.03 12.08 -2.66
N TYR A 39 33.98 11.38 -2.23
CA TYR A 39 33.72 11.12 -0.82
C TYR A 39 34.76 10.22 -0.17
N LYS A 40 35.25 9.17 -0.91
CA LYS A 40 36.26 8.22 -0.45
C LYS A 40 37.70 8.67 -0.72
N ASP A 41 37.90 9.86 -1.26
CA ASP A 41 39.21 10.43 -1.66
C ASP A 41 40.02 9.49 -2.56
N ARG A 42 39.33 8.82 -3.49
CA ARG A 42 39.92 7.84 -4.42
C ARG A 42 39.88 8.34 -5.86
N SER A 43 40.79 7.82 -6.68
CA SER A 43 40.77 8.09 -8.12
C SER A 43 39.53 7.45 -8.76
N PHE A 44 38.89 8.15 -9.71
CA PHE A 44 37.69 7.67 -10.44
C PHE A 44 37.90 6.28 -11.06
N LYS A 45 39.05 6.03 -11.68
CA LYS A 45 39.42 4.71 -12.25
C LYS A 45 39.54 3.63 -11.18
N GLY A 46 40.03 3.97 -10.00
CA GLY A 46 40.12 3.06 -8.85
C GLY A 46 38.75 2.65 -8.33
N GLU A 47 37.82 3.61 -8.24
CA GLU A 47 36.46 3.35 -7.72
C GLU A 47 35.64 2.51 -8.72
N VAL A 48 35.71 2.77 -10.02
CA VAL A 48 35.11 1.90 -11.05
C VAL A 48 35.55 0.46 -10.90
N ARG A 49 36.87 0.24 -10.69
CA ARG A 49 37.40 -1.11 -10.51
C ARG A 49 36.99 -1.81 -9.23
N THR A 50 36.77 -1.05 -8.14
CA THR A 50 36.30 -1.60 -6.85
C THR A 50 34.82 -1.94 -6.90
N LEU A 51 34.00 -1.14 -7.57
CA LEU A 51 32.59 -1.42 -7.80
C LEU A 51 32.41 -2.74 -8.58
N PHE A 52 33.10 -2.93 -9.68
CA PHE A 52 33.04 -4.18 -10.46
C PHE A 52 33.61 -5.40 -9.72
N LYS A 53 34.45 -5.23 -8.67
CA LYS A 53 35.03 -6.34 -7.90
C LYS A 53 34.21 -6.71 -6.63
N ARG A 54 33.03 -6.14 -6.42
CA ARG A 54 32.16 -6.39 -5.25
C ARG A 54 32.88 -6.35 -3.90
N ARG A 55 33.82 -5.41 -3.72
CA ARG A 55 34.60 -5.30 -2.49
C ARG A 55 34.03 -4.34 -1.44
N ASP A 56 32.98 -3.62 -1.75
CA ASP A 56 32.32 -2.72 -0.81
C ASP A 56 31.20 -3.44 -0.05
N GLU A 57 30.97 -3.03 1.21
CA GLU A 57 29.88 -3.54 2.07
C GLU A 57 28.48 -3.22 1.51
N VAL A 58 28.37 -2.13 0.74
CA VAL A 58 27.12 -1.73 0.07
C VAL A 58 27.17 -2.16 -1.40
N PRO A 59 26.16 -2.87 -1.90
CA PRO A 59 26.12 -3.37 -3.29
C PRO A 59 25.72 -2.26 -4.28
N TYR A 60 26.53 -1.19 -4.39
CA TYR A 60 26.28 -0.06 -5.29
C TYR A 60 26.07 -0.48 -6.74
N GLU A 61 26.78 -1.52 -7.20
CA GLU A 61 26.65 -2.09 -8.54
C GLU A 61 25.22 -2.58 -8.79
N ALA A 62 24.63 -3.33 -7.84
CA ALA A 62 23.28 -3.84 -7.97
C ALA A 62 22.25 -2.71 -7.98
N VAL A 63 22.43 -1.69 -7.14
CA VAL A 63 21.55 -0.51 -7.11
C VAL A 63 21.62 0.26 -8.42
N LEU A 64 22.83 0.54 -8.93
CA LEU A 64 23.02 1.30 -10.16
C LEU A 64 22.52 0.54 -11.40
N THR A 65 22.73 -0.78 -11.47
CA THR A 65 22.19 -1.60 -12.56
C THR A 65 20.67 -1.62 -12.54
N THR A 66 20.04 -1.79 -11.37
CA THR A 66 18.57 -1.75 -11.24
C THR A 66 18.02 -0.39 -11.65
N CYS A 67 18.60 0.70 -11.16
CA CYS A 67 18.21 2.06 -11.56
C CYS A 67 18.39 2.27 -13.08
N SER A 68 19.47 1.78 -13.67
CA SER A 68 19.71 1.89 -15.13
C SER A 68 18.65 1.15 -15.93
N VAL A 69 18.28 -0.07 -15.52
CA VAL A 69 17.19 -0.83 -16.17
C VAL A 69 15.86 -0.08 -16.09
N LEU A 70 15.54 0.47 -14.91
CA LEU A 70 14.29 1.26 -14.73
C LEU A 70 14.29 2.53 -15.58
N ILE A 71 15.43 3.24 -15.68
CA ILE A 71 15.56 4.44 -16.53
C ILE A 71 15.37 4.08 -18.01
N VAL A 72 16.03 3.03 -18.48
CA VAL A 72 15.92 2.59 -19.88
C VAL A 72 14.48 2.19 -20.21
N LEU A 73 13.83 1.39 -19.35
CA LEU A 73 12.42 1.03 -19.52
C LEU A 73 11.49 2.26 -19.49
N GLY A 74 11.73 3.18 -18.55
CA GLY A 74 10.95 4.42 -18.45
C GLY A 74 11.09 5.31 -19.69
N CYS A 75 12.30 5.45 -20.24
CA CYS A 75 12.53 6.19 -21.46
C CYS A 75 11.91 5.53 -22.70
N LEU A 76 11.96 4.21 -22.77
CA LEU A 76 11.33 3.45 -23.85
C LEU A 76 9.80 3.63 -23.82
N ILE A 77 9.18 3.47 -22.66
CA ILE A 77 7.75 3.70 -22.46
C ILE A 77 7.40 5.15 -22.79
N GLY A 78 8.15 6.12 -22.27
CA GLY A 78 7.91 7.55 -22.50
C GLY A 78 8.05 7.98 -23.96
N ALA A 79 8.92 7.33 -24.73
CA ALA A 79 9.05 7.59 -26.17
C ALA A 79 7.88 7.03 -27.00
N LEU A 80 7.28 5.93 -26.56
CA LEU A 80 6.17 5.27 -27.26
C LEU A 80 4.79 5.80 -26.81
N TRP A 81 4.64 6.18 -25.54
CA TRP A 81 3.36 6.60 -24.94
C TRP A 81 2.56 7.64 -25.73
N PRO A 82 3.15 8.74 -26.26
CA PRO A 82 2.37 9.76 -26.97
C PRO A 82 1.76 9.28 -28.28
N TYR A 83 2.21 8.12 -28.79
CA TYR A 83 1.87 7.65 -30.13
C TYR A 83 1.20 6.28 -30.14
N TYR A 84 1.45 5.47 -29.13
CA TYR A 84 1.00 4.08 -29.05
C TYR A 84 0.51 3.74 -27.66
N HIS A 85 -0.52 2.93 -27.57
CA HIS A 85 -0.95 2.32 -26.32
C HIS A 85 0.00 1.17 -25.96
N VAL A 86 1.03 1.45 -25.16
CA VAL A 86 2.14 0.52 -24.88
C VAL A 86 1.67 -0.81 -24.28
N MET A 87 0.62 -0.79 -23.45
CA MET A 87 -0.03 -1.98 -22.88
C MET A 87 -1.36 -2.33 -23.54
N GLY A 88 -1.65 -1.73 -24.69
CA GLY A 88 -2.93 -1.91 -25.36
C GLY A 88 -4.07 -1.07 -24.78
N THR A 89 -5.29 -1.40 -25.23
CA THR A 89 -6.52 -0.76 -24.77
C THR A 89 -7.45 -1.78 -24.15
N ASP A 90 -8.28 -1.33 -23.21
CA ASP A 90 -9.36 -2.13 -22.64
C ASP A 90 -10.51 -2.34 -23.65
N GLN A 91 -11.59 -3.03 -23.21
CA GLN A 91 -12.77 -3.27 -24.06
C GLN A 91 -13.49 -1.99 -24.47
N THR A 92 -13.30 -0.90 -23.75
CA THR A 92 -13.91 0.41 -24.02
C THR A 92 -12.99 1.34 -24.82
N GLY A 93 -11.78 0.88 -25.17
CA GLY A 93 -10.81 1.64 -25.95
C GLY A 93 -9.91 2.58 -25.14
N ASN A 94 -9.96 2.54 -23.81
CA ASN A 94 -9.10 3.36 -22.96
C ASN A 94 -7.69 2.74 -22.82
N ASP A 95 -6.69 3.58 -22.68
CA ASP A 95 -5.29 3.17 -22.50
C ASP A 95 -5.09 2.48 -21.13
N VAL A 96 -4.70 1.20 -21.16
CA VAL A 96 -4.52 0.38 -19.95
C VAL A 96 -3.41 0.95 -19.05
N LEU A 97 -2.31 1.43 -19.64
CA LEU A 97 -1.21 2.00 -18.87
C LEU A 97 -1.62 3.30 -18.15
N TYR A 98 -2.37 4.15 -18.84
CA TYR A 98 -2.90 5.38 -18.24
C TYR A 98 -3.86 5.09 -17.10
N GLN A 99 -4.76 4.12 -17.28
CA GLN A 99 -5.68 3.69 -16.22
C GLN A 99 -4.93 3.12 -15.02
N ALA A 100 -3.93 2.26 -15.24
CA ALA A 100 -3.10 1.72 -14.17
C ALA A 100 -2.42 2.80 -13.32
N PHE A 101 -1.84 3.82 -13.96
CA PHE A 101 -1.26 4.94 -13.20
C PHE A 101 -2.30 5.77 -12.44
N LYS A 102 -3.47 6.00 -13.01
CA LYS A 102 -4.55 6.70 -12.31
C LYS A 102 -5.10 5.90 -11.13
N SER A 103 -5.17 4.57 -11.27
CA SER A 103 -5.64 3.66 -10.21
C SER A 103 -4.75 3.68 -8.97
N VAL A 104 -3.46 4.02 -9.10
CA VAL A 104 -2.56 4.20 -7.95
C VAL A 104 -3.13 5.21 -6.95
N ARG A 105 -3.70 6.32 -7.42
CA ARG A 105 -4.31 7.32 -6.54
C ARG A 105 -5.47 6.72 -5.74
N THR A 106 -6.37 6.02 -6.40
CA THR A 106 -7.53 5.37 -5.77
C THR A 106 -7.08 4.35 -4.73
N ALA A 107 -6.12 3.49 -5.09
CA ALA A 107 -5.54 2.49 -4.20
C ALA A 107 -4.90 3.13 -2.95
N LEU A 108 -4.13 4.22 -3.12
CA LEU A 108 -3.54 4.96 -2.00
C LEU A 108 -4.60 5.56 -1.09
N VAL A 109 -5.67 6.15 -1.63
CA VAL A 109 -6.76 6.73 -0.83
C VAL A 109 -7.48 5.65 -0.05
N ILE A 110 -7.90 4.56 -0.70
CA ILE A 110 -8.61 3.46 -0.04
C ILE A 110 -7.71 2.79 1.01
N GLY A 111 -6.47 2.46 0.64
CA GLY A 111 -5.52 1.82 1.54
C GLY A 111 -5.25 2.65 2.78
N THR A 112 -5.03 3.97 2.63
CA THR A 112 -4.77 4.87 3.77
C THR A 112 -6.00 5.05 4.64
N LEU A 113 -7.18 5.34 4.07
CA LEU A 113 -8.41 5.54 4.84
C LEU A 113 -8.83 4.26 5.58
N ALA A 114 -8.78 3.11 4.93
CA ALA A 114 -9.11 1.84 5.57
C ALA A 114 -8.12 1.51 6.69
N THR A 115 -6.82 1.68 6.48
CA THR A 115 -5.81 1.47 7.52
C THR A 115 -6.02 2.42 8.70
N LEU A 116 -6.27 3.71 8.45
CA LEU A 116 -6.56 4.70 9.50
C LEU A 116 -7.84 4.35 10.28
N THR A 117 -8.81 3.71 9.65
CA THR A 117 -10.03 3.23 10.32
C THR A 117 -9.74 1.98 11.14
N THR A 118 -8.98 1.02 10.60
CA THR A 118 -8.66 -0.25 11.25
C THR A 118 -7.82 -0.07 12.52
N LEU A 119 -6.78 0.77 12.45
CA LEU A 119 -5.76 0.88 13.51
C LEU A 119 -6.32 1.29 14.87
N PRO A 120 -7.17 2.31 15.03
CA PRO A 120 -7.68 2.70 16.34
C PRO A 120 -8.47 1.58 17.02
N PHE A 121 -9.35 0.90 16.27
CA PHE A 121 -10.14 -0.21 16.79
C PHE A 121 -9.25 -1.39 17.20
N ALA A 122 -8.34 -1.81 16.33
CA ALA A 122 -7.45 -2.93 16.59
C ALA A 122 -6.54 -2.66 17.80
N VAL A 123 -5.95 -1.47 17.89
CA VAL A 123 -5.02 -1.10 18.97
C VAL A 123 -5.74 -0.99 20.30
N VAL A 124 -6.84 -0.24 20.34
CA VAL A 124 -7.57 -0.04 21.61
C VAL A 124 -8.14 -1.37 22.09
N LEU A 125 -8.87 -2.08 21.24
CA LEU A 125 -9.53 -3.33 21.63
C LEU A 125 -8.50 -4.43 21.94
N GLY A 126 -7.45 -4.59 21.13
CA GLY A 126 -6.43 -5.58 21.33
C GLY A 126 -5.64 -5.38 22.63
N ILE A 127 -5.22 -4.14 22.92
CA ILE A 127 -4.52 -3.82 24.17
C ILE A 127 -5.46 -3.96 25.36
N CYS A 128 -6.70 -3.50 25.29
CA CYS A 128 -7.68 -3.66 26.37
C CYS A 128 -7.96 -5.12 26.70
N ALA A 129 -8.18 -5.97 25.69
CA ALA A 129 -8.39 -7.40 25.89
C ALA A 129 -7.20 -8.06 26.61
N GLY A 130 -5.98 -7.83 26.14
CA GLY A 130 -4.78 -8.40 26.75
C GLY A 130 -4.43 -7.88 28.13
N PHE A 131 -4.79 -6.61 28.45
CA PHE A 131 -4.44 -5.99 29.71
C PHE A 131 -5.44 -6.22 30.83
N PHE A 132 -6.76 -6.05 30.55
CA PHE A 132 -7.80 -6.17 31.59
C PHE A 132 -8.16 -7.62 31.88
N LYS A 133 -8.05 -8.51 30.89
CA LYS A 133 -8.43 -9.93 31.02
C LYS A 133 -9.92 -10.09 31.42
N GLY A 134 -10.32 -11.34 31.75
CA GLY A 134 -11.68 -11.65 32.21
C GLY A 134 -12.77 -11.22 31.22
N TRP A 135 -13.87 -10.68 31.68
CA TRP A 135 -15.06 -10.37 30.86
C TRP A 135 -14.79 -9.39 29.71
N VAL A 136 -13.83 -8.46 29.87
CA VAL A 136 -13.43 -7.53 28.80
C VAL A 136 -12.78 -8.30 27.66
N ASP A 137 -11.89 -9.21 28.01
CA ASP A 137 -11.22 -10.09 27.06
C ASP A 137 -12.24 -11.00 26.36
N ASP A 138 -13.11 -11.63 27.12
CA ASP A 138 -14.13 -12.56 26.60
C ASP A 138 -15.08 -11.86 25.62
N LEU A 139 -15.52 -10.63 25.94
CA LEU A 139 -16.38 -9.83 25.05
C LEU A 139 -15.67 -9.48 23.75
N ILE A 140 -14.43 -9.00 23.82
CA ILE A 140 -13.68 -8.60 22.65
C ILE A 140 -13.34 -9.83 21.79
N GLN A 141 -13.00 -10.95 22.41
CA GLN A 141 -12.79 -12.23 21.72
C GLN A 141 -14.07 -12.70 21.00
N TYR A 142 -15.21 -12.61 21.67
CA TYR A 142 -16.49 -12.92 21.04
C TYR A 142 -16.74 -12.07 19.81
N LEU A 143 -16.54 -10.74 19.90
CA LEU A 143 -16.74 -9.82 18.79
C LEU A 143 -15.84 -10.15 17.60
N TYR A 144 -14.52 -10.28 17.79
CA TYR A 144 -13.65 -10.55 16.65
C TYR A 144 -13.80 -12.00 16.12
N THR A 145 -14.19 -12.97 16.95
CA THR A 145 -14.43 -14.33 16.50
C THR A 145 -15.69 -14.40 15.66
N THR A 146 -16.76 -13.74 16.10
CA THR A 146 -18.02 -13.64 15.34
C THR A 146 -17.79 -12.94 14.00
N LEU A 147 -17.06 -11.83 13.99
CA LEU A 147 -16.74 -11.10 12.76
C LEU A 147 -15.90 -11.97 11.80
N SER A 148 -14.91 -12.69 12.33
CA SER A 148 -14.03 -13.56 11.54
C SER A 148 -14.71 -14.86 11.06
N SER A 149 -15.88 -15.23 11.59
CA SER A 149 -16.63 -16.40 11.13
C SER A 149 -17.32 -16.18 9.78
N ILE A 150 -17.51 -14.92 9.39
CA ILE A 150 -18.09 -14.55 8.09
C ILE A 150 -16.95 -14.34 7.10
N PRO A 151 -17.00 -14.93 5.89
CA PRO A 151 -16.00 -14.62 4.86
C PRO A 151 -15.96 -13.11 4.56
N SER A 152 -14.79 -12.49 4.76
CA SER A 152 -14.61 -11.03 4.70
C SER A 152 -15.09 -10.42 3.37
N VAL A 153 -14.82 -11.08 2.25
CA VAL A 153 -15.26 -10.63 0.93
C VAL A 153 -16.77 -10.53 0.83
N LEU A 154 -17.50 -11.51 1.37
CA LEU A 154 -18.98 -11.52 1.36
C LEU A 154 -19.54 -10.43 2.26
N LEU A 155 -18.94 -10.24 3.45
CA LEU A 155 -19.36 -9.21 4.39
C LEU A 155 -19.18 -7.81 3.79
N ILE A 156 -18.02 -7.56 3.18
CA ILE A 156 -17.72 -6.27 2.52
C ILE A 156 -18.68 -6.08 1.33
N ALA A 157 -18.84 -7.08 0.47
CA ALA A 157 -19.73 -6.99 -0.68
C ALA A 157 -21.18 -6.69 -0.28
N ALA A 158 -21.71 -7.39 0.71
CA ALA A 158 -23.08 -7.14 1.22
C ALA A 158 -23.21 -5.71 1.77
N SER A 159 -22.23 -5.24 2.54
CA SER A 159 -22.23 -3.89 3.11
C SER A 159 -22.19 -2.81 2.03
N VAL A 160 -21.37 -2.99 1.00
CA VAL A 160 -21.27 -2.05 -0.14
C VAL A 160 -22.57 -2.01 -0.92
N LEU A 161 -23.19 -3.17 -1.18
CA LEU A 161 -24.50 -3.23 -1.86
C LEU A 161 -25.59 -2.54 -1.05
N MET A 162 -25.61 -2.70 0.30
CA MET A 162 -26.56 -1.98 1.16
C MET A 162 -26.38 -0.46 1.03
N ILE A 163 -25.15 0.03 1.03
CA ILE A 163 -24.86 1.46 0.86
C ILE A 163 -25.27 1.94 -0.53
N GLN A 164 -25.02 1.15 -1.57
CA GLN A 164 -25.45 1.50 -2.92
C GLN A 164 -26.98 1.65 -3.00
N VAL A 165 -27.74 0.70 -2.47
CA VAL A 165 -29.20 0.79 -2.39
C VAL A 165 -29.65 2.02 -1.60
N PHE A 166 -28.94 2.36 -0.51
CA PHE A 166 -29.24 3.56 0.27
C PHE A 166 -29.02 4.84 -0.54
N ILE A 167 -27.89 4.96 -1.26
CA ILE A 167 -27.59 6.10 -2.12
C ILE A 167 -28.62 6.24 -3.24
N ASP A 168 -28.98 5.13 -3.89
CA ASP A 168 -29.94 5.11 -5.01
C ASP A 168 -31.37 5.44 -4.56
N SER A 169 -31.72 5.09 -3.31
CA SER A 169 -33.03 5.41 -2.74
C SER A 169 -33.16 6.88 -2.26
N HIS A 170 -32.03 7.61 -2.17
CA HIS A 170 -32.01 9.00 -1.72
C HIS A 170 -31.32 9.94 -2.75
N PRO A 171 -31.84 10.03 -3.98
CA PRO A 171 -31.17 10.76 -5.07
C PRO A 171 -31.06 12.27 -4.81
N GLY A 172 -31.88 12.82 -3.92
CA GLY A 172 -31.87 14.24 -3.54
C GLY A 172 -30.75 14.65 -2.58
N MET A 173 -30.08 13.70 -1.95
CA MET A 173 -28.97 13.99 -1.01
C MET A 173 -27.65 14.28 -1.71
N TYR A 174 -27.46 13.81 -2.94
CA TYR A 174 -26.20 13.91 -3.68
C TYR A 174 -26.48 14.45 -5.08
N ALA A 175 -26.05 15.68 -5.32
CA ALA A 175 -26.42 16.42 -6.55
C ALA A 175 -25.68 15.96 -7.79
N THR A 176 -24.43 15.45 -7.64
CA THR A 176 -23.57 15.09 -8.77
C THR A 176 -23.12 13.63 -8.74
N GLY A 177 -22.84 13.05 -9.93
CA GLY A 177 -22.28 11.70 -10.03
C GLY A 177 -20.90 11.57 -9.35
N ILE A 178 -20.11 12.65 -9.34
CA ILE A 178 -18.79 12.68 -8.69
C ILE A 178 -18.95 12.55 -7.17
N GLU A 179 -19.88 13.28 -6.55
CA GLU A 179 -20.15 13.17 -5.11
C GLU A 179 -20.57 11.77 -4.69
N ARG A 180 -21.34 11.09 -5.54
CA ARG A 180 -21.76 9.69 -5.29
C ARG A 180 -20.58 8.74 -5.37
N ALA A 181 -19.71 8.91 -6.36
CA ALA A 181 -18.50 8.11 -6.51
C ALA A 181 -17.53 8.28 -5.34
N ASP A 182 -17.29 9.52 -4.90
CA ASP A 182 -16.42 9.83 -3.75
C ASP A 182 -17.00 9.28 -2.45
N LEU A 183 -18.33 9.40 -2.24
CA LEU A 183 -18.98 8.82 -1.07
C LEU A 183 -18.85 7.29 -1.07
N ARG A 184 -19.08 6.65 -2.21
CA ARG A 184 -18.95 5.18 -2.33
C ARG A 184 -17.54 4.72 -2.00
N LEU A 185 -16.51 5.42 -2.51
CA LEU A 185 -15.12 5.15 -2.21
C LEU A 185 -14.81 5.32 -0.71
N PHE A 186 -15.30 6.40 -0.11
CA PHE A 186 -15.12 6.67 1.32
C PHE A 186 -15.80 5.61 2.19
N MET A 187 -17.05 5.25 1.89
CA MET A 187 -17.78 4.22 2.61
C MET A 187 -17.16 2.84 2.45
N LEU A 188 -16.70 2.48 1.25
CA LEU A 188 -15.97 1.25 1.01
C LEU A 188 -14.71 1.16 1.90
N SER A 189 -13.95 2.25 1.99
CA SER A 189 -12.75 2.32 2.83
C SER A 189 -13.06 2.11 4.31
N ILE A 190 -14.15 2.72 4.81
CA ILE A 190 -14.60 2.55 6.20
C ILE A 190 -15.05 1.11 6.46
N ILE A 191 -15.82 0.51 5.56
CA ILE A 191 -16.29 -0.88 5.70
C ILE A 191 -15.11 -1.83 5.77
N ILE A 192 -14.14 -1.71 4.84
CA ILE A 192 -12.93 -2.54 4.86
C ILE A 192 -12.20 -2.36 6.20
N GLY A 193 -12.06 -1.13 6.68
CA GLY A 193 -11.41 -0.83 7.95
C GLY A 193 -12.15 -1.41 9.16
N LEU A 194 -13.47 -1.28 9.20
CA LEU A 194 -14.31 -1.80 10.28
C LEU A 194 -14.42 -3.34 10.29
N THR A 195 -14.14 -3.99 9.19
CA THR A 195 -14.15 -5.46 9.12
C THR A 195 -12.76 -6.06 9.33
N GLY A 196 -11.68 -5.30 9.05
CA GLY A 196 -10.30 -5.78 9.07
C GLY A 196 -9.61 -5.78 10.44
N TRP A 197 -10.12 -5.09 11.46
CA TRP A 197 -9.44 -4.89 12.74
C TRP A 197 -9.18 -6.16 13.55
N ALA A 198 -9.93 -7.24 13.31
CA ALA A 198 -9.93 -8.45 14.12
C ALA A 198 -8.56 -9.15 14.19
N THR A 199 -7.83 -9.22 13.07
CA THR A 199 -6.53 -9.90 12.97
C THR A 199 -5.47 -9.18 13.80
N LEU A 200 -5.34 -7.87 13.63
CA LEU A 200 -4.40 -7.06 14.41
C LEU A 200 -4.76 -7.02 15.89
N ALA A 201 -6.04 -6.90 16.24
CA ALA A 201 -6.49 -6.95 17.65
C ALA A 201 -6.12 -8.26 18.34
N ARG A 202 -6.27 -9.39 17.66
CA ARG A 202 -5.88 -10.71 18.18
C ARG A 202 -4.37 -10.78 18.43
N LEU A 203 -3.56 -10.27 17.52
CA LEU A 203 -2.11 -10.23 17.67
C LEU A 203 -1.68 -9.33 18.82
N LEU A 204 -2.25 -8.12 18.91
CA LEU A 204 -1.95 -7.16 19.98
C LEU A 204 -2.41 -7.67 21.34
N ARG A 205 -3.55 -8.39 21.42
CA ARG A 205 -3.97 -9.06 22.63
C ARG A 205 -2.91 -10.06 23.11
N ALA A 206 -2.44 -10.94 22.23
CA ALA A 206 -1.44 -11.94 22.57
C ALA A 206 -0.14 -11.31 23.08
N GLU A 207 0.33 -10.26 22.43
CA GLU A 207 1.55 -9.56 22.84
C GLU A 207 1.37 -8.77 24.15
N THR A 208 0.21 -8.11 24.30
CA THR A 208 -0.13 -7.40 25.55
C THR A 208 -0.21 -8.35 26.75
N LEU A 209 -0.72 -9.56 26.56
CA LEU A 209 -0.72 -10.58 27.62
C LEU A 209 0.70 -10.92 28.08
N LYS A 210 1.65 -11.10 27.16
CA LYS A 210 3.07 -11.32 27.49
C LYS A 210 3.67 -10.13 28.23
N ILE A 211 3.53 -8.92 27.67
CA ILE A 211 4.06 -7.69 28.25
C ILE A 211 3.49 -7.45 29.66
N SER A 212 2.20 -7.74 29.87
CA SER A 212 1.54 -7.53 31.16
C SER A 212 2.11 -8.40 32.32
N GLN A 213 2.90 -9.43 31.98
CA GLN A 213 3.53 -10.34 32.95
C GLN A 213 4.98 -9.95 33.29
N LEU A 214 5.55 -8.98 32.59
CA LEU A 214 6.93 -8.54 32.82
C LEU A 214 7.10 -7.81 34.17
N ASP A 215 8.21 -8.02 34.82
CA ASP A 215 8.49 -7.52 36.17
C ASP A 215 8.33 -6.01 36.33
N TYR A 216 8.74 -5.24 35.32
CA TYR A 216 8.60 -3.78 35.36
C TYR A 216 7.15 -3.30 35.29
N ILE A 217 6.26 -4.08 34.64
CA ILE A 217 4.80 -3.80 34.64
C ILE A 217 4.19 -4.15 36.00
N GLN A 218 4.62 -5.27 36.57
CA GLN A 218 4.21 -5.67 37.90
C GLN A 218 4.64 -4.62 38.94
N ALA A 219 5.88 -4.18 38.89
CA ALA A 219 6.38 -3.10 39.72
C ALA A 219 5.58 -1.79 39.54
N ALA A 220 5.28 -1.40 38.31
CA ALA A 220 4.46 -0.23 38.02
C ALA A 220 3.07 -0.32 38.67
N ARG A 221 2.45 -1.50 38.66
CA ARG A 221 1.17 -1.76 39.36
C ARG A 221 1.33 -1.66 40.88
N ALA A 222 2.39 -2.23 41.42
CA ALA A 222 2.67 -2.17 42.87
C ALA A 222 2.90 -0.73 43.36
N PHE A 223 3.49 0.12 42.53
CA PHE A 223 3.63 1.55 42.80
C PHE A 223 2.34 2.36 42.55
N GLY A 224 1.21 1.73 42.29
CA GLY A 224 -0.10 2.37 42.16
C GLY A 224 -0.34 3.11 40.86
N LEU A 225 0.43 2.85 39.79
CA LEU A 225 0.12 3.42 38.48
C LEU A 225 -1.21 2.90 37.95
N GLY A 226 -2.08 3.81 37.53
CA GLY A 226 -3.37 3.45 36.93
C GLY A 226 -3.23 2.69 35.61
N PRO A 227 -4.20 1.81 35.28
CA PRO A 227 -4.14 0.91 34.13
C PRO A 227 -3.95 1.65 32.80
N PHE A 228 -4.66 2.73 32.56
CA PHE A 228 -4.53 3.53 31.34
C PHE A 228 -3.13 4.14 31.17
N LYS A 229 -2.51 4.56 32.29
CA LYS A 229 -1.15 5.12 32.26
C LYS A 229 -0.12 4.04 31.92
N ILE A 230 -0.33 2.81 32.43
CA ILE A 230 0.52 1.66 32.12
C ILE A 230 0.36 1.29 30.63
N MET A 231 -0.87 1.17 30.13
CA MET A 231 -1.12 0.87 28.72
C MET A 231 -0.48 1.89 27.78
N LYS A 232 -0.65 3.19 28.04
CA LYS A 232 -0.13 4.26 27.18
C LYS A 232 1.39 4.38 27.25
N ARG A 233 2.01 4.24 28.45
CA ARG A 233 3.43 4.53 28.67
C ARG A 233 4.33 3.29 28.53
N HIS A 234 3.79 2.11 28.78
CA HIS A 234 4.59 0.88 28.80
C HIS A 234 4.14 -0.15 27.77
N VAL A 235 2.84 -0.38 27.57
CA VAL A 235 2.37 -1.40 26.63
C VAL A 235 2.46 -0.88 25.19
N LEU A 236 1.80 0.23 24.88
CA LEU A 236 1.70 0.78 23.52
C LEU A 236 3.08 0.99 22.85
N PRO A 237 4.10 1.59 23.52
CA PRO A 237 5.42 1.76 22.90
C PRO A 237 6.11 0.43 22.58
N ASN A 238 5.85 -0.61 23.38
CA ASN A 238 6.44 -1.92 23.16
C ASN A 238 5.80 -2.72 22.01
N VAL A 239 4.55 -2.42 21.66
CA VAL A 239 3.85 -3.09 20.55
C VAL A 239 3.83 -2.26 19.26
N ILE A 240 4.37 -1.02 19.27
CA ILE A 240 4.27 -0.12 18.11
C ILE A 240 4.94 -0.68 16.85
N HIS A 241 6.03 -1.43 17.01
CA HIS A 241 6.70 -2.08 15.90
C HIS A 241 5.80 -3.12 15.21
N ILE A 242 5.02 -3.86 15.98
CA ILE A 242 4.05 -4.84 15.45
C ILE A 242 2.93 -4.09 14.72
N ILE A 243 2.42 -3.00 15.30
CA ILE A 243 1.39 -2.17 14.67
C ILE A 243 1.87 -1.67 13.32
N LEU A 244 3.11 -1.15 13.24
CA LEU A 244 3.67 -0.63 11.99
C LEU A 244 3.86 -1.72 10.93
N ILE A 245 4.39 -2.88 11.32
CA ILE A 245 4.59 -3.99 10.39
C ILE A 245 3.25 -4.47 9.83
N VAL A 246 2.27 -4.71 10.70
CA VAL A 246 0.94 -5.18 10.27
C VAL A 246 0.22 -4.12 9.46
N ALA A 247 0.32 -2.84 9.81
CA ALA A 247 -0.28 -1.76 9.04
C ALA A 247 0.22 -1.71 7.58
N VAL A 248 1.53 -1.93 7.36
CA VAL A 248 2.11 -1.99 6.01
C VAL A 248 1.63 -3.23 5.25
N LEU A 249 1.54 -4.38 5.92
CA LEU A 249 1.06 -5.61 5.29
C LEU A 249 -0.44 -5.53 4.96
N ASP A 250 -1.25 -5.02 5.89
CA ASP A 250 -2.68 -4.84 5.69
C ASP A 250 -2.98 -3.82 4.59
N PHE A 251 -2.19 -2.73 4.48
CA PHE A 251 -2.30 -1.76 3.40
C PHE A 251 -2.22 -2.45 2.03
N SER A 252 -1.22 -3.32 1.83
CA SER A 252 -1.06 -4.08 0.57
C SER A 252 -2.23 -5.04 0.34
N GLY A 253 -2.71 -5.70 1.40
CA GLY A 253 -3.88 -6.57 1.35
C GLY A 253 -5.16 -5.81 0.98
N ILE A 254 -5.37 -4.61 1.55
CA ILE A 254 -6.54 -3.77 1.27
C ILE A 254 -6.59 -3.35 -0.20
N VAL A 255 -5.45 -2.96 -0.78
CA VAL A 255 -5.37 -2.61 -2.21
C VAL A 255 -5.76 -3.81 -3.09
N LEU A 256 -5.29 -5.01 -2.72
CA LEU A 256 -5.67 -6.23 -3.44
C LEU A 256 -7.17 -6.56 -3.27
N TYR A 257 -7.73 -6.40 -2.07
CA TYR A 257 -9.15 -6.58 -1.81
C TYR A 257 -10.00 -5.62 -2.65
N GLU A 258 -9.60 -4.36 -2.73
CA GLU A 258 -10.28 -3.37 -3.56
C GLU A 258 -10.29 -3.78 -5.03
N ALA A 259 -9.16 -4.20 -5.57
CA ALA A 259 -9.06 -4.65 -6.97
C ALA A 259 -10.00 -5.86 -7.24
N VAL A 260 -10.03 -6.83 -6.34
CA VAL A 260 -10.95 -7.98 -6.46
C VAL A 260 -12.42 -7.56 -6.40
N LEU A 261 -12.79 -6.67 -5.49
CA LEU A 261 -14.17 -6.18 -5.36
C LEU A 261 -14.59 -5.36 -6.59
N SER A 262 -13.70 -4.53 -7.12
CA SER A 262 -13.94 -3.76 -8.35
C SER A 262 -14.08 -4.67 -9.56
N TYR A 263 -13.24 -5.69 -9.69
CA TYR A 263 -13.37 -6.71 -10.75
C TYR A 263 -14.70 -7.44 -10.72
N VAL A 264 -15.23 -7.74 -9.54
CA VAL A 264 -16.56 -8.39 -9.36
C VAL A 264 -17.72 -7.39 -9.55
N GLY A 265 -17.44 -6.09 -9.74
CA GLY A 265 -18.45 -5.04 -9.93
C GLY A 265 -19.08 -4.51 -8.63
N VAL A 266 -18.53 -4.89 -7.47
CA VAL A 266 -19.02 -4.45 -6.13
C VAL A 266 -18.10 -3.41 -5.51
N GLY A 267 -16.95 -3.10 -6.14
CA GLY A 267 -15.95 -2.16 -5.64
C GLY A 267 -16.32 -0.68 -5.81
N VAL A 268 -15.36 0.11 -6.25
CA VAL A 268 -15.54 1.55 -6.55
C VAL A 268 -16.49 1.76 -7.73
N ASP A 269 -16.95 3.00 -7.90
CA ASP A 269 -17.80 3.36 -9.02
C ASP A 269 -17.07 3.10 -10.37
N PRO A 270 -17.76 2.59 -11.41
CA PRO A 270 -17.16 2.34 -12.73
C PRO A 270 -16.52 3.58 -13.39
N THR A 271 -16.89 4.78 -12.96
CA THR A 271 -16.27 6.03 -13.43
C THR A 271 -14.94 6.32 -12.73
N THR A 272 -14.63 5.63 -11.65
CA THR A 272 -13.39 5.76 -10.88
C THR A 272 -12.37 4.74 -11.36
N HIS A 273 -11.15 5.19 -11.70
CA HIS A 273 -10.09 4.28 -12.10
C HIS A 273 -9.65 3.40 -10.93
N SER A 274 -9.69 2.09 -11.10
CA SER A 274 -9.28 1.06 -10.15
C SER A 274 -8.36 0.04 -10.84
N PHE A 275 -7.70 -0.81 -10.05
CA PHE A 275 -6.92 -1.95 -10.57
C PHE A 275 -7.80 -3.17 -10.91
N GLY A 276 -9.07 -3.16 -10.54
CA GLY A 276 -10.04 -4.21 -10.79
C GLY A 276 -10.84 -4.07 -12.08
#